data_a7074f36452f98b95893006c4e3203d7
#
_entry.id   a7074f36452f98b95893006c4e3203d7
#
_cell.length_a   1.000
_cell.length_b   1.000
_cell.length_c   1.000
_cell.angle_alpha   90.00
_cell.angle_beta   90.00
_cell.angle_gamma   90.00
#
_symmetry.space_group_name_H-M   'P 1'
#
loop_
_entity.id
_entity.type
_entity.pdbx_description
1 polymer ?
#
loop_
_entity_poly.entity_id
_entity_poly.type
_entity_poly.pdbx_seq_one_letter_code
_entity_poly.pdbx_strand_id
1 'polypeptide(L)'
;MIDYQFLLTPTQTEIARLTDLYRLARWWTDPADNPEAVAGIVRGSHCFLVARNGQTIVGMGRAISDRISDAYIQDVTVDPAFRGQGIGSRIVTELVTRLEADGIGWIGLIAERKTHPFYQPLGFSPMADSVPMLKTK
;
A
#
# COMPACT_ATOMS: atom_id res chain seq x y z
N MET A 1 -1.18 20.93 -0.47
CA MET A 1 -2.02 20.06 0.40
C MET A 1 -2.08 18.66 -0.20
N ILE A 2 -2.00 17.66 0.65
CA ILE A 2 -2.06 16.25 0.21
C ILE A 2 -3.49 15.76 0.42
N ASP A 3 -4.09 15.23 -0.63
CA ASP A 3 -5.41 14.61 -0.58
C ASP A 3 -5.27 13.09 -0.63
N TYR A 4 -6.16 12.40 0.06
CA TYR A 4 -6.17 10.94 0.16
C TYR A 4 -7.46 10.40 -0.44
N GLN A 5 -7.36 9.42 -1.31
CA GLN A 5 -8.50 8.89 -2.04
C GLN A 5 -8.37 7.38 -2.23
N PHE A 6 -9.46 6.66 -1.97
CA PHE A 6 -9.55 5.26 -2.36
C PHE A 6 -9.83 5.16 -3.86
N LEU A 7 -8.97 4.41 -4.54
CA LEU A 7 -9.00 4.27 -5.99
C LEU A 7 -9.71 2.97 -6.36
N LEU A 8 -10.70 3.05 -7.23
CA LEU A 8 -11.47 1.87 -7.68
C LEU A 8 -11.11 1.50 -9.11
N THR A 9 -11.22 2.46 -10.01
CA THR A 9 -10.97 2.27 -11.45
C THR A 9 -9.94 3.30 -11.89
N PRO A 10 -8.67 2.90 -11.97
CA PRO A 10 -7.61 3.85 -12.32
C PRO A 10 -7.67 4.23 -13.81
N THR A 11 -7.37 5.49 -14.08
CA THR A 11 -7.15 5.98 -15.44
C THR A 11 -5.79 5.50 -15.96
N GLN A 12 -5.54 5.63 -17.26
CA GLN A 12 -4.24 5.29 -17.84
C GLN A 12 -3.11 6.12 -17.24
N THR A 13 -3.35 7.41 -16.99
CA THR A 13 -2.36 8.29 -16.35
C THR A 13 -2.07 7.84 -14.92
N GLU A 14 -3.10 7.45 -14.19
CA GLU A 14 -2.93 6.92 -12.83
C GLU A 14 -2.15 5.60 -12.82
N ILE A 15 -2.47 4.69 -13.74
CA ILE A 15 -1.76 3.42 -13.89
C ILE A 15 -0.26 3.66 -14.15
N ALA A 16 0.06 4.59 -15.06
CA ALA A 16 1.45 4.93 -15.36
C ALA A 16 2.17 5.47 -14.13
N ARG A 17 1.51 6.33 -13.37
CA ARG A 17 2.11 6.89 -12.16
C ARG A 17 2.29 5.84 -11.05
N LEU A 18 1.32 4.95 -10.88
CA LEU A 18 1.45 3.84 -9.94
C LEU A 18 2.62 2.93 -10.33
N THR A 19 2.79 2.66 -11.62
CA THR A 19 3.95 1.90 -12.12
C THR A 19 5.26 2.56 -11.71
N ASP A 20 5.34 3.89 -11.83
CA ASP A 20 6.53 4.64 -11.38
C ASP A 20 6.79 4.44 -9.89
N LEU A 21 5.75 4.48 -9.06
CA LEU A 21 5.89 4.26 -7.62
C LEU A 21 6.37 2.83 -7.31
N TYR A 22 5.85 1.83 -8.01
CA TYR A 22 6.33 0.45 -7.87
C TYR A 22 7.81 0.33 -8.25
N ARG A 23 8.24 1.04 -9.31
CA ARG A 23 9.65 1.05 -9.70
C ARG A 23 10.53 1.75 -8.68
N LEU A 24 10.10 2.89 -8.17
CA LEU A 24 10.83 3.63 -7.12
C LEU A 24 11.00 2.80 -5.85
N ALA A 25 10.00 2.00 -5.52
CA ALA A 25 10.04 1.08 -4.38
C ALA A 25 10.87 -0.19 -4.65
N ARG A 26 11.31 -0.40 -5.88
CA ARG A 26 12.07 -1.57 -6.33
C ARG A 26 11.27 -2.87 -6.30
N TRP A 27 9.96 -2.77 -6.39
CA TRP A 27 9.07 -3.94 -6.47
C TRP A 27 8.76 -4.33 -7.91
N TRP A 28 8.93 -3.42 -8.85
CA TRP A 28 8.74 -3.66 -10.28
C TRP A 28 10.09 -3.52 -10.99
N THR A 29 10.72 -4.63 -11.35
CA THR A 29 12.07 -4.65 -11.92
C THR A 29 12.10 -4.99 -13.40
N ASP A 30 10.99 -5.52 -13.95
CA ASP A 30 10.87 -5.78 -15.39
C ASP A 30 10.97 -4.44 -16.14
N PRO A 31 11.82 -4.33 -17.18
CA PRO A 31 11.87 -3.11 -18.00
C PRO A 31 10.57 -2.83 -18.73
N ALA A 32 9.75 -3.84 -19.03
CA ALA A 32 8.46 -3.65 -19.66
C ALA A 32 7.39 -3.24 -18.65
N ASP A 33 6.54 -2.30 -19.04
CA ASP A 33 5.35 -1.97 -18.27
C ASP A 33 4.24 -3.00 -18.53
N ASN A 34 3.35 -3.15 -17.56
CA ASN A 34 2.17 -4.00 -17.70
C ASN A 34 0.97 -3.29 -17.07
N PRO A 35 0.34 -2.37 -17.83
CA PRO A 35 -0.77 -1.59 -17.29
C PRO A 35 -1.97 -2.43 -16.87
N GLU A 36 -2.22 -3.56 -17.53
CA GLU A 36 -3.32 -4.45 -17.15
C GLU A 36 -3.07 -5.11 -15.79
N ALA A 37 -1.82 -5.46 -15.49
CA ALA A 37 -1.47 -6.02 -14.20
C ALA A 37 -1.66 -4.98 -13.09
N VAL A 38 -1.23 -3.75 -13.29
CA VAL A 38 -1.42 -2.66 -12.31
C VAL A 38 -2.90 -2.41 -12.07
N ALA A 39 -3.70 -2.30 -13.13
CA ALA A 39 -5.14 -2.15 -13.01
C ALA A 39 -5.78 -3.32 -12.26
N GLY A 40 -5.31 -4.54 -12.51
CA GLY A 40 -5.76 -5.75 -11.82
C GLY A 40 -5.43 -5.73 -10.33
N ILE A 41 -4.24 -5.26 -9.97
CA ILE A 41 -3.83 -5.08 -8.56
C ILE A 41 -4.79 -4.12 -7.84
N VAL A 42 -5.10 -2.98 -8.47
CA VAL A 42 -6.03 -2.02 -7.87
C VAL A 42 -7.41 -2.65 -7.68
N ARG A 43 -7.97 -3.24 -8.73
CA ARG A 43 -9.31 -3.84 -8.68
C ARG A 43 -9.40 -5.04 -7.74
N GLY A 44 -8.33 -5.81 -7.65
CA GLY A 44 -8.28 -7.00 -6.80
C GLY A 44 -8.04 -6.71 -5.33
N SER A 45 -7.67 -5.50 -4.99
CA SER A 45 -7.43 -5.09 -3.59
C SER A 45 -8.76 -4.94 -2.85
N HIS A 46 -8.77 -5.21 -1.55
CA HIS A 46 -9.90 -4.83 -0.69
C HIS A 46 -10.13 -3.33 -0.75
N CYS A 47 -9.04 -2.58 -0.64
CA CYS A 47 -9.01 -1.15 -0.87
C CYS A 47 -7.62 -0.73 -1.32
N PHE A 48 -7.55 0.28 -2.15
CA PHE A 48 -6.30 0.83 -2.67
C PHE A 48 -6.33 2.35 -2.46
N LEU A 49 -5.42 2.85 -1.64
CA LEU A 49 -5.38 4.26 -1.27
C LEU A 49 -4.24 4.96 -2.01
N VAL A 50 -4.53 6.14 -2.53
CA VAL A 50 -3.51 7.02 -3.11
C VAL A 50 -3.48 8.36 -2.37
N ALA A 51 -2.28 8.90 -2.24
CA ALA A 51 -2.05 10.25 -1.76
C ALA A 51 -1.68 11.12 -2.96
N ARG A 52 -2.33 12.27 -3.09
CA ARG A 52 -2.13 13.19 -4.21
C ARG A 52 -1.61 14.53 -3.74
N ASN A 53 -0.66 15.05 -4.48
CA ASN A 53 -0.29 16.45 -4.42
C ASN A 53 -0.82 17.11 -5.70
N GLY A 54 -1.95 17.82 -5.60
CA GLY A 54 -2.69 18.26 -6.79
C GLY A 54 -3.16 17.07 -7.62
N GLN A 55 -2.75 17.01 -8.87
CA GLN A 55 -3.13 15.92 -9.78
C GLN A 55 -2.17 14.72 -9.72
N THR A 56 -1.04 14.86 -9.03
CA THR A 56 0.00 13.85 -9.05
C THR A 56 -0.10 12.92 -7.84
N ILE A 57 -0.14 11.61 -8.08
CA ILE A 57 -0.05 10.62 -7.02
C ILE A 57 1.39 10.59 -6.50
N VAL A 58 1.55 10.77 -5.20
CA VAL A 58 2.86 10.81 -4.54
C VAL A 58 3.05 9.70 -3.50
N GLY A 59 2.00 8.95 -3.23
CA GLY A 59 2.06 7.81 -2.33
C GLY A 59 0.91 6.87 -2.57
N MET A 60 1.07 5.64 -2.09
CA MET A 60 0.05 4.59 -2.23
C MET A 60 0.16 3.57 -1.12
N GLY A 61 -0.88 2.78 -0.95
CA GLY A 61 -0.92 1.60 -0.12
C GLY A 61 -2.21 0.85 -0.37
N ARG A 62 -2.22 -0.44 -0.09
CA ARG A 62 -3.40 -1.26 -0.32
C ARG A 62 -3.58 -2.33 0.73
N ALA A 63 -4.75 -2.93 0.76
CA ALA A 63 -5.04 -4.09 1.57
C ALA A 63 -5.54 -5.23 0.70
N ILE A 64 -5.07 -6.42 1.00
CA ILE A 64 -5.57 -7.68 0.45
C ILE A 64 -6.36 -8.35 1.58
N SER A 65 -7.54 -8.89 1.29
CA SER A 65 -8.34 -9.51 2.33
C SER A 65 -9.28 -10.56 1.76
N ASP A 66 -9.85 -11.38 2.67
CA ASP A 66 -10.97 -12.26 2.35
C ASP A 66 -12.30 -11.49 2.40
N ARG A 67 -12.30 -10.22 2.78
CA ARG A 67 -13.45 -9.31 2.97
C ARG A 67 -14.34 -9.69 4.16
N ILE A 68 -13.89 -10.59 5.01
CA ILE A 68 -14.69 -11.14 6.11
C ILE A 68 -13.94 -11.05 7.44
N SER A 69 -12.69 -11.52 7.48
CA SER A 69 -11.98 -11.68 8.75
C SER A 69 -10.58 -11.08 8.76
N ASP A 70 -9.78 -11.33 7.73
CA ASP A 70 -8.35 -11.05 7.74
C ASP A 70 -7.96 -10.14 6.60
N ALA A 71 -6.97 -9.29 6.85
CA ALA A 71 -6.38 -8.45 5.81
C ALA A 71 -4.87 -8.33 6.01
N TYR A 72 -4.17 -8.14 4.89
CA TYR A 72 -2.76 -7.76 4.87
C TYR A 72 -2.61 -6.42 4.18
N ILE A 73 -1.92 -5.48 4.84
CA ILE A 73 -1.54 -4.21 4.24
C ILE A 73 -0.27 -4.43 3.44
N GLN A 74 -0.26 -3.96 2.20
CA GLN A 74 0.85 -4.15 1.27
C GLN A 74 1.11 -2.90 0.43
N ASP A 75 2.29 -2.87 -0.15
CA ASP A 75 2.68 -1.89 -1.16
C ASP A 75 2.57 -0.44 -0.68
N VAL A 76 2.85 -0.21 0.61
CA VAL A 76 2.88 1.14 1.15
C VAL A 76 4.19 1.81 0.75
N THR A 77 4.11 2.87 -0.04
CA THR A 77 5.29 3.62 -0.46
C THR A 77 4.95 5.07 -0.75
N VAL A 78 5.93 5.93 -0.56
CA VAL A 78 5.83 7.37 -0.84
C VAL A 78 6.99 7.75 -1.74
N ASP A 79 6.72 8.57 -2.75
CA ASP A 79 7.77 9.13 -3.61
C ASP A 79 8.86 9.76 -2.72
N PRO A 80 10.14 9.44 -2.94
CA PRO A 80 11.23 9.98 -2.13
C PRO A 80 11.21 11.51 -1.98
N ALA A 81 10.73 12.22 -3.00
CA ALA A 81 10.64 13.68 -2.96
C ALA A 81 9.62 14.20 -1.94
N PHE A 82 8.73 13.34 -1.46
CA PHE A 82 7.64 13.71 -0.54
C PHE A 82 7.74 13.02 0.82
N ARG A 83 8.83 12.33 1.11
CA ARG A 83 9.04 11.67 2.40
C ARG A 83 9.27 12.67 3.53
N GLY A 84 9.05 12.22 4.77
CA GLY A 84 9.25 13.05 5.95
C GLY A 84 8.10 14.02 6.22
N GLN A 85 6.95 13.84 5.60
CA GLN A 85 5.79 14.72 5.75
C GLN A 85 4.57 14.01 6.35
N GLY A 86 4.73 12.79 6.82
CA GLY A 86 3.65 12.02 7.43
C GLY A 86 2.69 11.35 6.44
N ILE A 87 3.01 11.33 5.17
CA ILE A 87 2.13 10.76 4.13
C ILE A 87 1.97 9.26 4.32
N GLY A 88 3.08 8.54 4.51
CA GLY A 88 3.04 7.10 4.72
C GLY A 88 2.23 6.72 5.96
N SER A 89 2.41 7.43 7.06
CA SER A 89 1.64 7.20 8.29
C SER A 89 0.14 7.42 8.06
N ARG A 90 -0.22 8.45 7.32
CA ARG A 90 -1.62 8.73 7.00
C ARG A 90 -2.20 7.65 6.11
N ILE A 91 -1.45 7.16 5.13
CA ILE A 91 -1.89 6.06 4.27
C ILE A 91 -2.24 4.83 5.11
N VAL A 92 -1.34 4.41 6.00
CA VAL A 92 -1.57 3.23 6.84
C VAL A 92 -2.77 3.46 7.76
N THR A 93 -2.88 4.61 8.38
CA THR A 93 -4.01 4.95 9.27
C THR A 93 -5.34 4.89 8.52
N GLU A 94 -5.40 5.44 7.32
CA GLU A 94 -6.63 5.40 6.52
C GLU A 94 -7.00 3.99 6.08
N LEU A 95 -6.00 3.16 5.72
CA LEU A 95 -6.23 1.76 5.40
C LEU A 95 -6.80 0.99 6.59
N VAL A 96 -6.19 1.16 7.77
CA VAL A 96 -6.67 0.49 9.00
C VAL A 96 -8.10 0.94 9.33
N THR A 97 -8.37 2.24 9.28
CA THR A 97 -9.70 2.77 9.56
C THR A 97 -10.74 2.17 8.61
N ARG A 98 -10.41 2.07 7.32
CA ARG A 98 -11.32 1.47 6.33
C ARG A 98 -11.54 -0.01 6.60
N LEU A 99 -10.48 -0.75 6.89
CA LEU A 99 -10.58 -2.19 7.18
C LEU A 99 -11.42 -2.45 8.43
N GLU A 100 -11.21 -1.68 9.48
CA GLU A 100 -12.00 -1.82 10.71
C GLU A 100 -13.48 -1.47 10.46
N ALA A 101 -13.75 -0.42 9.70
CA ALA A 101 -15.12 -0.07 9.32
C ALA A 101 -15.80 -1.17 8.51
N ASP A 102 -15.04 -1.93 7.73
CA ASP A 102 -15.53 -3.05 6.93
C ASP A 102 -15.60 -4.37 7.72
N GLY A 103 -15.32 -4.34 9.03
CA GLY A 103 -15.48 -5.49 9.93
C GLY A 103 -14.28 -6.43 9.97
N ILE A 104 -13.14 -6.03 9.44
CA ILE A 104 -11.92 -6.87 9.46
C ILE A 104 -11.29 -6.80 10.85
N GLY A 105 -11.18 -7.96 11.51
CA GLY A 105 -10.67 -8.04 12.89
C GLY A 105 -9.18 -8.38 12.99
N TRP A 106 -8.60 -8.97 11.95
CA TRP A 106 -7.18 -9.30 11.94
C TRP A 106 -6.48 -8.54 10.81
N ILE A 107 -5.53 -7.68 11.15
CA ILE A 107 -4.82 -6.84 10.18
C ILE A 107 -3.33 -7.03 10.39
N GLY A 108 -2.65 -7.58 9.40
CA GLY A 108 -1.21 -7.82 9.45
C GLY A 108 -0.48 -7.15 8.30
N LEU A 109 0.84 -7.14 8.42
CA LEU A 109 1.73 -6.70 7.35
C LEU A 109 3.11 -7.32 7.53
N ILE A 110 3.92 -7.28 6.48
CA ILE A 110 5.33 -7.62 6.56
C ILE A 110 6.13 -6.33 6.43
N ALA A 111 6.84 -5.96 7.50
CA ALA A 111 7.68 -4.77 7.51
C ALA A 111 9.05 -5.11 6.92
N GLU A 112 9.23 -4.81 5.64
CA GLU A 112 10.45 -5.06 4.91
C GLU A 112 11.55 -4.06 5.24
N ARG A 113 12.80 -4.44 5.01
CA ARG A 113 13.96 -3.54 5.06
C ARG A 113 14.07 -2.76 6.38
N LYS A 114 13.77 -3.44 7.49
CA LYS A 114 13.85 -2.86 8.84
C LYS A 114 12.92 -1.65 9.05
N THR A 115 11.77 -1.64 8.40
CA THR A 115 10.79 -0.55 8.54
C THR A 115 9.83 -0.72 9.72
N HIS A 116 9.96 -1.79 10.51
CA HIS A 116 9.04 -2.02 11.63
C HIS A 116 8.94 -0.84 12.62
N PRO A 117 9.99 -0.04 12.89
CA PRO A 117 9.82 1.13 13.76
C PRO A 117 8.84 2.18 13.22
N PHE A 118 8.69 2.26 11.90
CA PHE A 118 7.70 3.14 11.29
C PHE A 118 6.26 2.71 11.66
N TYR A 119 6.03 1.40 11.71
CA TYR A 119 4.68 0.87 11.96
C TYR A 119 4.32 0.78 13.44
N GLN A 120 5.29 0.77 14.35
CA GLN A 120 5.02 0.63 15.79
C GLN A 120 4.14 1.74 16.35
N PRO A 121 4.39 3.04 16.05
CA PRO A 121 3.50 4.10 16.52
C PRO A 121 2.09 4.04 15.94
N LEU A 122 1.90 3.28 14.86
CA LEU A 122 0.62 3.12 14.20
C LEU A 122 -0.18 1.93 14.74
N GLY A 123 0.32 1.26 15.79
CA GLY A 123 -0.38 0.19 16.46
C GLY A 123 0.05 -1.22 16.06
N PHE A 124 1.14 -1.35 15.30
CA PHE A 124 1.66 -2.65 14.86
C PHE A 124 2.85 -3.08 15.72
N SER A 125 2.85 -4.34 16.11
CA SER A 125 3.94 -4.94 16.90
C SER A 125 4.46 -6.18 16.19
N PRO A 126 5.76 -6.50 16.34
CA PRO A 126 6.26 -7.78 15.84
C PRO A 126 5.47 -8.95 16.42
N MET A 127 5.12 -9.90 15.56
CA MET A 127 4.42 -11.11 15.99
C MET A 127 5.42 -12.08 16.64
N ALA A 128 5.10 -12.56 17.84
CA ALA A 128 5.94 -13.54 18.53
C ALA A 128 5.92 -14.88 17.79
N ASP A 129 7.05 -15.56 17.78
CA ASP A 129 7.21 -16.91 17.23
C ASP A 129 6.74 -17.04 15.77
N SER A 130 6.93 -15.98 14.99
CA SER A 130 6.48 -15.91 13.60
C SER A 130 7.62 -15.47 12.70
N VAL A 131 7.73 -16.12 11.54
CA VAL A 131 8.78 -15.81 10.56
C VAL A 131 8.13 -15.58 9.21
N PRO A 132 8.36 -14.45 8.56
CA PRO A 132 7.88 -14.25 7.20
C PRO A 132 8.59 -15.23 6.26
N MET A 133 7.80 -15.93 5.43
CA MET A 133 8.33 -16.93 4.53
C MET A 133 7.79 -16.69 3.12
N LEU A 134 8.67 -16.82 2.15
CA LEU A 134 8.33 -16.66 0.74
C LEU A 134 8.63 -17.97 0.02
N LYS A 135 7.70 -18.42 -0.82
CA LYS A 135 7.94 -19.61 -1.63
C LYS A 135 8.98 -19.28 -2.71
N THR A 136 10.06 -20.05 -2.74
CA THR A 136 11.07 -19.93 -3.79
C THR A 136 10.56 -20.52 -5.11
N LYS A 137 11.05 -19.99 -6.21
CA LYS A 137 10.69 -20.46 -7.55
C LYS A 137 11.52 -21.67 -7.95
#